data_13b373a8adbb63b4b758a1fa1215ccc5
#
_entry.id   13b373a8adbb63b4b758a1fa1215ccc5
#
_cell.length_a   1.000
_cell.length_b   1.000
_cell.length_c   1.000
_cell.angle_alpha   90.00
_cell.angle_beta   90.00
_cell.angle_gamma   90.00
#
_symmetry.space_group_name_H-M   'P 1'
#
loop_
_entity.id
_entity.type
_entity.pdbx_description
1 polymer ?
#
loop_
_entity_poly.entity_id
_entity_poly.type
_entity_poly.pdbx_seq_one_letter_code
_entity_poly.pdbx_strand_id
1 'polypeptide(L)'
;MSDEIRVVYPDMEEMSRTFQQGSEQLQETMKEMQAIATVLEDGALLGLGGQAFVEAIRSRLCPAIDRLADKFKELDVDVRAAMRYAMQADIESKGKFGG
;
A
#
# COMPACT_ATOMS: atom_id res chain seq x y z
N MET A 1 -28.79 20.55 1.62
CA MET A 1 -28.34 20.23 1.18
C MET A 1 -27.42 19.61 1.31
N SER A 2 -27.19 19.01 1.03
CA SER A 2 -26.40 18.26 1.33
C SER A 2 -25.34 18.11 0.56
N ASP A 3 -24.85 19.03 0.08
CA ASP A 3 -23.65 18.98 -0.63
C ASP A 3 -22.47 19.01 0.27
N GLU A 4 -22.70 18.83 1.54
CA GLU A 4 -21.62 18.83 2.45
C GLU A 4 -20.80 17.59 2.34
N ILE A 5 -19.54 17.74 2.08
CA ILE A 5 -18.60 16.64 2.13
C ILE A 5 -18.29 16.42 3.60
N ARG A 6 -18.82 15.36 4.14
CA ARG A 6 -18.50 15.00 5.51
C ARG A 6 -17.21 14.21 5.53
N VAL A 7 -16.28 14.71 6.31
CA VAL A 7 -15.05 13.98 6.56
C VAL A 7 -15.30 13.06 7.74
N VAL A 8 -15.26 11.76 7.51
CA VAL A 8 -15.47 10.77 8.56
C VAL A 8 -14.10 10.27 9.00
N TYR A 9 -13.59 10.86 10.06
CA TYR A 9 -12.24 10.58 10.53
C TYR A 9 -11.98 9.12 10.87
N PRO A 10 -12.91 8.41 11.56
CA PRO A 10 -12.67 6.99 11.82
C PRO A 10 -12.51 6.16 10.55
N ASP A 11 -13.26 6.49 9.50
CA ASP A 11 -13.15 5.79 8.22
C ASP A 11 -11.83 6.09 7.54
N MET A 12 -11.35 7.32 7.63
CA MET A 12 -10.06 7.71 7.08
C MET A 12 -8.91 7.03 7.83
N GLU A 13 -9.02 6.92 9.15
CA GLU A 13 -8.03 6.20 9.94
C GLU A 13 -8.00 4.72 9.58
N GLU A 14 -9.17 4.13 9.38
CA GLU A 14 -9.27 2.73 8.96
C GLU A 14 -8.65 2.54 7.57
N MET A 15 -8.92 3.46 6.66
CA MET A 15 -8.33 3.42 5.32
C MET A 15 -6.81 3.50 5.39
N SER A 16 -6.28 4.39 6.22
CA SER A 16 -4.84 4.53 6.44
C SER A 16 -4.24 3.21 6.94
N ARG A 17 -4.86 2.59 7.95
CA ARG A 17 -4.38 1.31 8.47
C ARG A 17 -4.45 0.21 7.42
N THR A 18 -5.50 0.20 6.61
CA THR A 18 -5.66 -0.79 5.55
C THR A 18 -4.56 -0.68 4.52
N PHE A 19 -4.18 0.54 4.13
CA PHE A 19 -3.05 0.74 3.23
C PHE A 19 -1.73 0.28 3.84
N GLN A 20 -1.51 0.56 5.14
CA GLN A 20 -0.30 0.09 5.82
C GLN A 20 -0.24 -1.43 5.86
N GLN A 21 -1.33 -2.08 6.24
CA GLN A 21 -1.41 -3.53 6.30
C GLN A 21 -1.23 -4.15 4.91
N GLY A 22 -1.85 -3.53 3.90
CA GLY A 22 -1.72 -4.00 2.52
C GLY A 22 -0.28 -3.93 2.04
N SER A 23 0.42 -2.84 2.36
CA SER A 23 1.85 -2.71 2.02
C SER A 23 2.68 -3.79 2.70
N GLU A 24 2.44 -4.05 3.99
CA GLU A 24 3.16 -5.09 4.72
C GLU A 24 2.90 -6.48 4.14
N GLN A 25 1.65 -6.78 3.80
CA GLN A 25 1.28 -8.05 3.19
C GLN A 25 1.95 -8.23 1.82
N LEU A 26 2.00 -7.17 1.03
CA LEU A 26 2.66 -7.23 -0.27
C LEU A 26 4.15 -7.49 -0.12
N GLN A 27 4.80 -6.86 0.86
CA GLN A 27 6.21 -7.09 1.12
C GLN A 27 6.46 -8.52 1.59
N GLU A 28 5.58 -9.07 2.41
CA GLU A 28 5.66 -10.45 2.86
C GLU A 28 5.51 -11.41 1.69
N THR A 29 4.53 -11.15 0.81
CA THR A 29 4.32 -11.95 -0.40
C THR A 29 5.55 -11.90 -1.30
N MET A 30 6.18 -10.72 -1.43
CA MET A 30 7.40 -10.60 -2.22
C MET A 30 8.52 -11.49 -1.67
N LYS A 31 8.69 -11.50 -0.35
CA LYS A 31 9.68 -12.37 0.30
C LYS A 31 9.40 -13.84 0.05
N GLU A 32 8.13 -14.22 0.13
CA GLU A 32 7.72 -15.60 -0.15
C GLU A 32 8.01 -15.99 -1.60
N MET A 33 7.73 -15.08 -2.53
CA MET A 33 8.02 -15.34 -3.94
C MET A 33 9.52 -15.45 -4.20
N GLN A 34 10.32 -14.62 -3.56
CA GLN A 34 11.78 -14.72 -3.67
C GLN A 34 12.30 -16.04 -3.11
N ALA A 35 11.71 -16.50 -2.00
CA ALA A 35 12.09 -17.79 -1.41
C ALA A 35 11.74 -18.95 -2.35
N ILE A 36 10.57 -18.89 -2.98
CA ILE A 36 10.17 -19.88 -3.98
C ILE A 36 11.14 -19.88 -5.15
N ALA A 37 11.51 -18.71 -5.65
CA ALA A 37 12.49 -18.61 -6.75
C ALA A 37 13.82 -19.26 -6.37
N THR A 38 14.29 -19.02 -5.13
CA THR A 38 15.54 -19.60 -4.65
C THR A 38 15.44 -21.13 -4.60
N VAL A 39 14.34 -21.67 -4.10
CA VAL A 39 14.13 -23.13 -4.06
C VAL A 39 14.15 -23.71 -5.47
N LEU A 40 13.48 -23.03 -6.41
CA LEU A 40 13.45 -23.49 -7.81
C LEU A 40 14.82 -23.43 -8.47
N GLU A 41 15.63 -22.40 -8.15
CA GLU A 41 16.98 -22.30 -8.67
C GLU A 41 17.90 -23.41 -8.16
N ASP A 42 17.75 -23.76 -6.88
CA ASP A 42 18.59 -24.78 -6.25
C ASP A 42 18.11 -26.19 -6.52
N GLY A 43 16.92 -26.34 -7.04
CA GLY A 43 16.30 -27.64 -7.26
C GLY A 43 16.63 -28.23 -8.62
N ALA A 44 16.28 -29.52 -8.75
CA ALA A 44 16.56 -30.28 -9.95
C ALA A 44 15.61 -29.99 -11.12
N LEU A 45 14.66 -29.08 -10.95
CA LEU A 45 13.67 -28.77 -11.98
C LEU A 45 14.13 -27.66 -12.92
N LEU A 46 15.43 -27.62 -13.17
CA LEU A 46 16.00 -26.57 -13.97
C LEU A 46 16.01 -26.95 -15.44
N GLY A 47 14.85 -26.88 -16.07
CA GLY A 47 14.76 -26.79 -17.51
C GLY A 47 14.56 -25.35 -17.91
N LEU A 48 14.44 -25.11 -19.21
CA LEU A 48 14.18 -23.76 -19.73
C LEU A 48 12.92 -23.15 -19.13
N GLY A 49 11.89 -23.97 -18.89
CA GLY A 49 10.66 -23.50 -18.27
C GLY A 49 10.85 -23.05 -16.83
N GLY A 50 11.69 -23.74 -16.07
CA GLY A 50 11.99 -23.37 -14.69
C GLY A 50 12.77 -22.09 -14.61
N GLN A 51 13.75 -21.91 -15.49
CA GLN A 51 14.53 -20.67 -15.55
C GLN A 51 13.69 -19.48 -15.93
N ALA A 52 12.79 -19.65 -16.91
CA ALA A 52 11.88 -18.59 -17.33
C ALA A 52 10.93 -18.19 -16.20
N PHE A 53 10.47 -19.17 -15.42
CA PHE A 53 9.59 -18.93 -14.30
C PHE A 53 10.31 -18.15 -13.19
N VAL A 54 11.52 -18.57 -12.84
CA VAL A 54 12.33 -17.86 -11.84
C VAL A 54 12.60 -16.44 -12.27
N GLU A 55 12.96 -16.25 -13.54
CA GLU A 55 13.23 -14.90 -14.06
C GLU A 55 11.98 -14.04 -14.03
N ALA A 56 10.82 -14.60 -14.35
CA ALA A 56 9.55 -13.87 -14.28
C ALA A 56 9.27 -13.41 -12.84
N ILE A 57 9.54 -14.27 -11.86
CA ILE A 57 9.36 -13.89 -10.45
C ILE A 57 10.30 -12.75 -10.08
N ARG A 58 11.59 -12.89 -10.37
CA ARG A 58 12.61 -11.93 -9.92
C ARG A 58 12.57 -10.62 -10.69
N SER A 59 12.34 -10.68 -12.00
CA SER A 59 12.46 -9.51 -12.86
C SER A 59 11.17 -8.77 -13.09
N ARG A 60 10.03 -9.43 -12.90
CA ARG A 60 8.72 -8.85 -13.20
C ARG A 60 7.80 -8.81 -11.99
N LEU A 61 7.58 -9.96 -11.35
CA LEU A 61 6.60 -10.03 -10.27
C LEU A 61 7.07 -9.29 -9.04
N CYS A 62 8.27 -9.57 -8.55
CA CYS A 62 8.76 -8.94 -7.32
C CYS A 62 8.90 -7.43 -7.47
N PRO A 63 9.45 -6.89 -8.56
CA PRO A 63 9.47 -5.43 -8.73
C PRO A 63 8.08 -4.81 -8.81
N ALA A 64 7.12 -5.50 -9.42
CA ALA A 64 5.76 -5.00 -9.50
C ALA A 64 5.10 -4.96 -8.13
N ILE A 65 5.29 -6.01 -7.31
CA ILE A 65 4.77 -6.04 -5.94
C ILE A 65 5.42 -4.93 -5.11
N ASP A 66 6.71 -4.72 -5.27
CA ASP A 66 7.43 -3.69 -4.55
C ASP A 66 6.88 -2.29 -4.87
N ARG A 67 6.65 -2.02 -6.15
CA ARG A 67 6.06 -0.75 -6.57
C ARG A 67 4.66 -0.57 -6.00
N LEU A 68 3.86 -1.63 -5.96
CA LEU A 68 2.52 -1.56 -5.41
C LEU A 68 2.55 -1.32 -3.89
N ALA A 69 3.48 -1.98 -3.20
CA ALA A 69 3.66 -1.75 -1.76
C ALA A 69 4.04 -0.30 -1.47
N ASP A 70 4.92 0.27 -2.28
CA ASP A 70 5.31 1.67 -2.15
C ASP A 70 4.13 2.61 -2.43
N LYS A 71 3.31 2.27 -3.42
CA LYS A 71 2.11 3.07 -3.73
C LYS A 71 1.13 3.04 -2.55
N PHE A 72 0.98 1.91 -1.89
CA PHE A 72 0.12 1.83 -0.71
C PHE A 72 0.64 2.72 0.42
N LYS A 73 1.96 2.79 0.60
CA LYS A 73 2.56 3.70 1.59
C LYS A 73 2.30 5.15 1.24
N GLU A 74 2.42 5.50 -0.03
CA GLU A 74 2.11 6.85 -0.49
C GLU A 74 0.66 7.21 -0.24
N LEU A 75 -0.25 6.28 -0.53
CA LEU A 75 -1.69 6.49 -0.32
C LEU A 75 -2.02 6.65 1.16
N ASP A 76 -1.34 5.89 2.03
CA ASP A 76 -1.49 6.07 3.47
C ASP A 76 -1.08 7.49 3.89
N VAL A 77 0.08 7.94 3.43
CA VAL A 77 0.55 9.30 3.72
C VAL A 77 -0.44 10.33 3.21
N ASP A 78 -0.96 10.13 2.00
CA ASP A 78 -1.93 11.07 1.40
C ASP A 78 -3.22 11.13 2.20
N VAL A 79 -3.73 9.98 2.66
CA VAL A 79 -4.94 9.95 3.48
C VAL A 79 -4.72 10.70 4.80
N ARG A 80 -3.58 10.45 5.45
CA ARG A 80 -3.27 11.13 6.71
C ARG A 80 -3.10 12.64 6.52
N ALA A 81 -2.49 13.04 5.40
CA ALA A 81 -2.34 14.46 5.08
C ALA A 81 -3.72 15.10 4.85
N ALA A 82 -4.59 14.42 4.12
CA ALA A 82 -5.95 14.91 3.87
C ALA A 82 -6.73 15.04 5.18
N MET A 83 -6.57 14.08 6.08
CA MET A 83 -7.24 14.10 7.37
C MET A 83 -6.76 15.29 8.20
N ARG A 84 -5.45 15.53 8.26
CA ARG A 84 -4.91 16.69 8.98
C ARG A 84 -5.39 18.01 8.39
N TYR A 85 -5.44 18.09 7.07
CA TYR A 85 -5.92 19.27 6.39
C TYR A 85 -7.38 19.54 6.73
N ALA A 86 -8.22 18.51 6.73
CA ALA A 86 -9.62 18.65 7.07
C ALA A 86 -9.80 19.07 8.54
N MET A 87 -9.02 18.52 9.44
CA MET A 87 -9.05 18.89 10.85
C MET A 87 -8.63 20.35 11.04
N GLN A 88 -7.62 20.79 10.32
CA GLN A 88 -7.18 22.17 10.35
C GLN A 88 -8.29 23.12 9.89
N ALA A 89 -8.96 22.76 8.79
CA ALA A 89 -10.06 23.56 8.26
C ALA A 89 -11.23 23.62 9.25
N ASP A 90 -11.54 22.52 9.91
CA ASP A 90 -12.59 22.48 10.93
C ASP A 90 -12.27 23.43 12.09
N ILE A 91 -11.03 23.39 12.55
CA ILE A 91 -10.58 24.27 13.65
C ILE A 91 -10.69 25.74 13.24
N GLU A 92 -10.21 26.06 12.05
CA GLU A 92 -10.28 27.43 11.54
C GLU A 92 -11.71 27.92 11.38
N SER A 93 -12.57 27.05 10.85
CA SER A 93 -13.99 27.36 10.68
C SER A 93 -14.66 27.63 12.02
N LYS A 94 -14.41 26.80 13.02
CA LYS A 94 -14.93 27.00 14.35
C LYS A 94 -14.43 28.29 14.98
N GLY A 95 -13.15 28.60 14.77
CA GLY A 95 -12.56 29.82 15.26
C GLY A 95 -13.21 31.08 14.65
N LYS A 96 -13.63 30.96 13.39
CA LYS A 96 -14.30 32.09 12.72
C LYS A 96 -15.73 32.29 13.19
N PHE A 97 -16.44 31.23 13.46
CA PHE A 97 -17.87 31.31 13.74
C PHE A 97 -18.22 31.05 15.20
N GLY A 98 -17.31 30.48 15.92
CA GLY A 98 -17.55 30.15 17.31
C GLY A 98 -17.22 31.26 18.26
N GLY A 99 -16.68 32.31 17.80
CA GLY A 99 -16.39 33.47 18.60
C GLY A 99 -15.52 33.20 19.79
#